data_5d2371a1eaeaecd0777b77509939e6ac
#
_entry.id   5d2371a1eaeaecd0777b77509939e6ac
#
_cell.length_a   1.000
_cell.length_b   1.000
_cell.length_c   1.000
_cell.angle_alpha   90.00
_cell.angle_beta   90.00
_cell.angle_gamma   90.00
#
_symmetry.space_group_name_H-M   'P 1'
#
loop_
_entity.id
_entity.type
_entity.pdbx_description
1 polymer ?
#
loop_
_entity_poly.entity_id
_entity_poly.type
_entity_poly.pdbx_seq_one_letter_code
_entity_poly.pdbx_strand_id
1 'polypeptide(L)'
;MKFKKIKSYAKINLALNVIGKSSELHKIESLVAFINIYDLIFIKKTKKKNHVVKFRGKFSKNIGSKNSITQLLDILDEKKLLQEKFHIEIVKHIPQQSGLGGGSMNAASILNYFIKEKIFFLGKEKIRSISRYLGSDVILGLTNDYQVLTSKNETKKFKNCKKLYTLVVKPNFGCSTKAIYADVRNYETAKFNIPRKKMFNINFLKKMS
;
A
#
# COMPACT_ATOMS: atom_id res chain seq x y z
N MET A 1 -27.97 2.77 7.30
CA MET A 1 -26.68 3.46 7.60
C MET A 1 -26.11 4.07 6.32
N LYS A 2 -25.56 5.30 6.42
CA LYS A 2 -24.97 6.03 5.28
C LYS A 2 -23.53 5.54 5.03
N PHE A 3 -23.09 5.51 3.78
CA PHE A 3 -21.70 5.23 3.43
C PHE A 3 -20.76 6.34 3.89
N LYS A 4 -19.64 5.97 4.49
CA LYS A 4 -18.46 6.82 4.68
C LYS A 4 -17.56 6.67 3.47
N LYS A 5 -17.05 7.79 2.96
CA LYS A 5 -16.18 7.84 1.78
C LYS A 5 -14.76 8.18 2.18
N ILE A 6 -13.79 7.40 1.73
CA ILE A 6 -12.37 7.66 1.93
C ILE A 6 -11.61 7.55 0.60
N LYS A 7 -10.46 8.22 0.50
CA LYS A 7 -9.53 8.13 -0.63
C LYS A 7 -8.38 7.21 -0.28
N SER A 8 -8.02 6.34 -1.20
CA SER A 8 -6.85 5.47 -1.11
C SER A 8 -5.87 5.83 -2.21
N TYR A 9 -4.83 6.58 -1.85
CA TYR A 9 -3.87 7.12 -2.80
C TYR A 9 -2.90 6.07 -3.33
N ALA A 10 -2.53 6.19 -4.60
CA ALA A 10 -1.48 5.39 -5.20
C ALA A 10 -0.10 5.77 -4.65
N LYS A 11 0.76 4.76 -4.45
CA LYS A 11 2.18 4.98 -4.10
C LYS A 11 3.04 4.87 -5.34
N ILE A 12 4.18 5.55 -5.32
CA ILE A 12 5.28 5.35 -6.25
C ILE A 12 6.59 5.17 -5.49
N ASN A 13 7.49 4.40 -6.06
CA ASN A 13 8.87 4.36 -5.62
C ASN A 13 9.64 5.41 -6.44
N LEU A 14 10.08 6.49 -5.79
CA LEU A 14 10.93 7.52 -6.42
C LEU A 14 12.34 7.00 -6.65
N ALA A 15 12.80 6.09 -5.80
CA ALA A 15 13.99 5.28 -5.95
C ALA A 15 13.77 3.94 -5.26
N LEU A 16 14.31 2.86 -5.81
CA LEU A 16 14.26 1.53 -5.25
C LEU A 16 15.55 0.80 -5.56
N ASN A 17 16.24 0.33 -4.52
CA ASN A 17 17.42 -0.50 -4.63
C ASN A 17 17.09 -1.92 -4.13
N VAL A 18 17.52 -2.92 -4.88
CA VAL A 18 17.52 -4.31 -4.42
C VAL A 18 18.91 -4.59 -3.85
N ILE A 19 18.96 -4.82 -2.53
CA ILE A 19 20.20 -4.89 -1.76
C ILE A 19 20.56 -6.32 -1.33
N GLY A 20 19.78 -7.30 -1.75
CA GLY A 20 20.01 -8.70 -1.44
C GLY A 20 18.76 -9.54 -1.58
N LYS A 21 18.89 -10.82 -1.27
CA LYS A 21 17.82 -11.81 -1.26
C LYS A 21 17.86 -12.58 0.06
N SER A 22 16.72 -12.78 0.69
CA SER A 22 16.51 -13.83 1.70
C SER A 22 15.82 -15.00 1.02
N SER A 23 15.60 -16.13 1.69
CA SER A 23 15.10 -17.38 1.09
C SER A 23 13.99 -17.18 0.05
N GLU A 24 13.01 -16.33 0.29
CA GLU A 24 11.85 -16.15 -0.60
C GLU A 24 11.64 -14.72 -1.09
N LEU A 25 12.21 -13.71 -0.41
CA LEU A 25 11.96 -12.31 -0.68
C LEU A 25 13.26 -11.53 -0.93
N HIS A 26 13.20 -10.60 -1.86
CA HIS A 26 14.28 -9.64 -2.06
C HIS A 26 14.27 -8.60 -0.93
N LYS A 27 15.46 -8.29 -0.42
CA LYS A 27 15.67 -7.17 0.49
C LYS A 27 15.75 -5.91 -0.33
N ILE A 28 14.92 -4.94 -0.03
CA ILE A 28 14.85 -3.68 -0.74
C ILE A 28 14.97 -2.50 0.22
N GLU A 29 15.41 -1.38 -0.32
CA GLU A 29 15.23 -0.07 0.29
C GLU A 29 14.58 0.86 -0.74
N SER A 30 13.79 1.83 -0.31
CA SER A 30 13.05 2.66 -1.24
C SER A 30 12.70 4.03 -0.67
N LEU A 31 12.64 5.01 -1.57
CA LEU A 31 12.00 6.29 -1.34
C LEU A 31 10.59 6.26 -1.89
N VAL A 32 9.60 6.35 -1.02
CA VAL A 32 8.18 6.19 -1.37
C VAL A 32 7.46 7.53 -1.27
N ALA A 33 6.68 7.84 -2.28
CA ALA A 33 5.78 8.99 -2.32
C ALA A 33 4.37 8.56 -2.71
N PHE A 34 3.38 9.39 -2.39
CA PHE A 34 2.00 9.22 -2.81
C PHE A 34 1.63 10.27 -3.84
N ILE A 35 0.92 9.85 -4.87
CA ILE A 35 0.49 10.71 -5.98
C ILE A 35 -1.02 10.95 -5.91
N ASN A 36 -1.50 12.00 -6.58
CA ASN A 36 -2.92 12.39 -6.57
C ASN A 36 -3.76 11.54 -7.56
N ILE A 37 -3.44 10.25 -7.65
CA ILE A 37 -4.28 9.22 -8.26
C ILE A 37 -4.76 8.33 -7.11
N TYR A 38 -6.06 8.07 -6.99
CA TYR A 38 -6.63 7.35 -5.86
C TYR A 38 -7.85 6.54 -6.23
N ASP A 39 -8.04 5.42 -5.55
CA ASP A 39 -9.31 4.71 -5.52
C ASP A 39 -10.26 5.38 -4.52
N LEU A 40 -11.56 5.31 -4.76
CA LEU A 40 -12.57 5.73 -3.81
C LEU A 40 -13.13 4.51 -3.10
N ILE A 41 -13.14 4.55 -1.78
CA ILE A 41 -13.66 3.47 -0.95
C ILE A 41 -14.88 4.00 -0.18
N PHE A 42 -15.97 3.27 -0.26
CA PHE A 42 -17.22 3.53 0.44
C PHE A 42 -17.44 2.42 1.45
N ILE A 43 -17.59 2.75 2.73
CA ILE A 43 -17.70 1.78 3.83
C ILE A 43 -18.96 2.09 4.63
N LYS A 44 -19.75 1.06 4.90
CA LYS A 44 -20.84 1.10 5.88
C LYS A 44 -20.97 -0.23 6.61
N LYS A 45 -21.53 -0.22 7.82
CA LYS A 45 -21.97 -1.43 8.51
C LYS A 45 -23.11 -2.09 7.74
N THR A 46 -23.23 -3.40 7.84
CA THR A 46 -24.31 -4.18 7.22
C THR A 46 -24.89 -5.19 8.22
N LYS A 47 -26.19 -5.46 8.10
CA LYS A 47 -26.87 -6.53 8.86
C LYS A 47 -26.71 -7.93 8.24
N LYS A 48 -25.97 -8.04 7.12
CA LYS A 48 -25.71 -9.33 6.47
C LYS A 48 -24.82 -10.20 7.34
N LYS A 49 -24.97 -11.53 7.23
CA LYS A 49 -24.15 -12.51 7.95
C LYS A 49 -22.67 -12.41 7.65
N ASN A 50 -22.31 -12.02 6.40
CA ASN A 50 -20.95 -11.91 5.94
C ASN A 50 -20.63 -10.48 5.46
N HIS A 51 -19.33 -10.15 5.40
CA HIS A 51 -18.86 -8.94 4.74
C HIS A 51 -19.25 -8.95 3.26
N VAL A 52 -19.47 -7.77 2.70
CA VAL A 52 -19.75 -7.57 1.28
C VAL A 52 -18.67 -6.66 0.71
N VAL A 53 -17.89 -7.17 -0.25
CA VAL A 53 -16.89 -6.39 -0.96
C VAL A 53 -17.25 -6.35 -2.43
N LYS A 54 -17.37 -5.12 -2.97
CA LYS A 54 -17.70 -4.89 -4.39
C LYS A 54 -16.67 -3.97 -5.03
N PHE A 55 -16.33 -4.26 -6.27
CA PHE A 55 -15.44 -3.44 -7.08
C PHE A 55 -16.19 -2.91 -8.29
N ARG A 56 -15.96 -1.64 -8.64
CA ARG A 56 -16.47 -1.00 -9.83
C ARG A 56 -15.46 0.00 -10.38
N GLY A 57 -15.71 0.54 -11.58
CA GLY A 57 -14.83 1.48 -12.26
C GLY A 57 -13.91 0.81 -13.29
N LYS A 58 -13.12 1.63 -13.98
CA LYS A 58 -12.33 1.26 -15.15
C LYS A 58 -11.40 0.06 -14.94
N PHE A 59 -10.83 -0.08 -13.75
CA PHE A 59 -9.84 -1.10 -13.43
C PHE A 59 -10.34 -2.16 -12.43
N SER A 60 -11.66 -2.40 -12.38
CA SER A 60 -12.27 -3.38 -11.48
C SER A 60 -12.40 -4.78 -12.07
N LYS A 61 -12.19 -4.96 -13.37
CA LYS A 61 -12.31 -6.26 -14.03
C LYS A 61 -11.29 -7.26 -13.50
N ASN A 62 -11.66 -8.53 -13.41
CA ASN A 62 -10.78 -9.65 -13.01
C ASN A 62 -10.19 -9.55 -11.58
N ILE A 63 -10.81 -8.79 -10.68
CA ILE A 63 -10.47 -8.85 -9.25
C ILE A 63 -11.18 -10.07 -8.66
N GLY A 64 -10.39 -11.08 -8.27
CA GLY A 64 -10.91 -12.32 -7.70
C GLY A 64 -11.56 -12.10 -6.32
N SER A 65 -12.31 -13.10 -5.88
CA SER A 65 -12.92 -13.12 -4.54
C SER A 65 -11.87 -13.07 -3.42
N LYS A 66 -10.71 -13.71 -3.64
CA LYS A 66 -9.57 -13.64 -2.71
C LYS A 66 -8.66 -12.47 -3.14
N ASN A 67 -8.72 -11.38 -2.37
CA ASN A 67 -7.95 -10.16 -2.63
C ASN A 67 -7.53 -9.50 -1.29
N SER A 68 -6.69 -8.48 -1.34
CA SER A 68 -6.12 -7.84 -0.14
C SER A 68 -7.19 -7.32 0.85
N ILE A 69 -8.40 -6.97 0.36
CA ILE A 69 -9.47 -6.44 1.22
C ILE A 69 -10.21 -7.59 1.91
N THR A 70 -10.55 -8.65 1.18
CA THR A 70 -11.18 -9.83 1.80
C THR A 70 -10.23 -10.48 2.79
N GLN A 71 -8.94 -10.62 2.46
CA GLN A 71 -7.93 -11.11 3.38
C GLN A 71 -7.80 -10.25 4.64
N LEU A 72 -7.85 -8.91 4.51
CA LEU A 72 -7.87 -8.03 5.68
C LEU A 72 -9.06 -8.31 6.58
N LEU A 73 -10.26 -8.40 6.01
CA LEU A 73 -11.49 -8.64 6.76
C LEU A 73 -11.48 -10.01 7.45
N ASP A 74 -11.00 -11.04 6.75
CA ASP A 74 -10.85 -12.39 7.30
C ASP A 74 -9.92 -12.40 8.52
N ILE A 75 -8.74 -11.77 8.40
CA ILE A 75 -7.79 -11.65 9.53
C ILE A 75 -8.39 -10.90 10.71
N LEU A 76 -9.13 -9.82 10.45
CA LEU A 76 -9.74 -9.04 11.52
C LEU A 76 -10.88 -9.82 12.21
N ASP A 77 -11.63 -10.62 11.46
CA ASP A 77 -12.67 -11.53 12.00
C ASP A 77 -12.04 -12.66 12.81
N GLU A 78 -11.04 -13.36 12.29
CA GLU A 78 -10.31 -14.43 12.99
C GLU A 78 -9.73 -13.96 14.32
N LYS A 79 -9.23 -12.71 14.35
CA LYS A 79 -8.73 -12.07 15.57
C LYS A 79 -9.83 -11.50 16.47
N LYS A 80 -11.11 -11.71 16.13
CA LYS A 80 -12.29 -11.20 16.84
C LYS A 80 -12.26 -9.68 17.06
N LEU A 81 -11.68 -8.94 16.12
CA LEU A 81 -11.57 -7.47 16.19
C LEU A 81 -12.82 -6.78 15.64
N LEU A 82 -13.55 -7.43 14.73
CA LEU A 82 -14.78 -6.88 14.16
C LEU A 82 -16.00 -7.47 14.87
N GLN A 83 -16.77 -6.62 15.53
CA GLN A 83 -18.07 -6.97 16.16
C GLN A 83 -19.21 -7.02 15.13
N GLU A 84 -19.01 -6.37 13.99
CA GLU A 84 -20.03 -6.17 12.96
C GLU A 84 -19.48 -6.47 11.57
N LYS A 85 -20.36 -6.73 10.64
CA LYS A 85 -20.00 -6.91 9.23
C LYS A 85 -20.10 -5.60 8.46
N PHE A 86 -19.31 -5.48 7.40
CA PHE A 86 -19.19 -4.27 6.60
C PHE A 86 -19.52 -4.53 5.13
N HIS A 87 -20.18 -3.53 4.50
CA HIS A 87 -20.33 -3.43 3.07
C HIS A 87 -19.32 -2.39 2.59
N ILE A 88 -18.37 -2.82 1.76
CA ILE A 88 -17.28 -2.03 1.22
C ILE A 88 -17.39 -2.03 -0.30
N GLU A 89 -17.49 -0.83 -0.89
CA GLU A 89 -17.45 -0.65 -2.35
C GLU A 89 -16.22 0.14 -2.75
N ILE A 90 -15.49 -0.35 -3.73
CA ILE A 90 -14.27 0.29 -4.24
C ILE A 90 -14.46 0.70 -5.69
N VAL A 91 -14.30 1.99 -5.97
CA VAL A 91 -14.23 2.51 -7.33
C VAL A 91 -12.76 2.56 -7.74
N LYS A 92 -12.38 1.66 -8.64
CA LYS A 92 -10.99 1.48 -9.08
C LYS A 92 -10.60 2.50 -10.14
N HIS A 93 -9.70 3.41 -9.77
CA HIS A 93 -9.01 4.33 -10.67
C HIS A 93 -7.52 4.00 -10.80
N ILE A 94 -6.98 3.21 -9.85
CA ILE A 94 -5.60 2.74 -9.90
C ILE A 94 -5.56 1.44 -10.71
N PRO A 95 -4.78 1.36 -11.80
CA PRO A 95 -4.66 0.15 -12.59
C PRO A 95 -4.11 -1.02 -11.77
N GLN A 96 -4.56 -2.23 -12.09
CA GLN A 96 -3.98 -3.44 -11.51
C GLN A 96 -2.59 -3.72 -12.12
N GLN A 97 -1.73 -4.41 -11.38
CA GLN A 97 -0.38 -4.82 -11.82
C GLN A 97 0.45 -3.67 -12.42
N SER A 98 0.32 -2.47 -11.85
CA SER A 98 0.97 -1.24 -12.33
C SER A 98 2.12 -0.76 -11.45
N GLY A 99 2.49 -1.49 -10.41
CA GLY A 99 3.48 -1.04 -9.43
C GLY A 99 2.99 0.08 -8.48
N LEU A 100 1.77 0.59 -8.68
CA LEU A 100 1.19 1.70 -7.91
C LEU A 100 0.58 1.28 -6.56
N GLY A 101 0.66 0.01 -6.21
CA GLY A 101 0.25 -0.52 -4.90
C GLY A 101 -1.27 -0.51 -4.64
N GLY A 102 -2.14 -0.38 -5.67
CA GLY A 102 -3.57 -0.13 -5.50
C GLY A 102 -4.28 -1.05 -4.51
N GLY A 103 -4.05 -2.37 -4.55
CA GLY A 103 -4.65 -3.32 -3.62
C GLY A 103 -4.16 -3.14 -2.18
N SER A 104 -2.85 -3.03 -2.00
CA SER A 104 -2.21 -2.82 -0.69
C SER A 104 -2.62 -1.49 -0.06
N MET A 105 -2.69 -0.43 -0.87
CA MET A 105 -3.14 0.89 -0.39
C MET A 105 -4.61 0.87 0.02
N ASN A 106 -5.46 0.12 -0.69
CA ASN A 106 -6.87 -0.03 -0.32
C ASN A 106 -7.01 -0.75 1.03
N ALA A 107 -6.30 -1.86 1.23
CA ALA A 107 -6.30 -2.57 2.50
C ALA A 107 -5.79 -1.69 3.66
N ALA A 108 -4.67 -0.98 3.45
CA ALA A 108 -4.12 -0.03 4.42
C ALA A 108 -5.09 1.10 4.78
N SER A 109 -5.77 1.67 3.77
CA SER A 109 -6.75 2.74 3.97
C SER A 109 -7.95 2.27 4.77
N ILE A 110 -8.44 1.04 4.53
CA ILE A 110 -9.54 0.44 5.29
C ILE A 110 -9.11 0.14 6.73
N LEU A 111 -7.94 -0.46 6.92
CA LEU A 111 -7.38 -0.72 8.26
C LEU A 111 -7.24 0.59 9.06
N ASN A 112 -6.70 1.62 8.43
CA ASN A 112 -6.53 2.93 9.04
C ASN A 112 -7.89 3.60 9.36
N TYR A 113 -8.88 3.43 8.49
CA TYR A 113 -10.25 3.87 8.75
C TYR A 113 -10.83 3.19 10.00
N PHE A 114 -10.73 1.89 10.12
CA PHE A 114 -11.23 1.15 11.29
C PHE A 114 -10.58 1.61 12.60
N ILE A 115 -9.27 1.86 12.57
CA ILE A 115 -8.53 2.38 13.73
C ILE A 115 -8.98 3.80 14.07
N LYS A 116 -9.13 4.69 13.10
CA LYS A 116 -9.57 6.09 13.31
C LYS A 116 -11.01 6.19 13.83
N GLU A 117 -11.91 5.38 13.30
CA GLU A 117 -13.30 5.31 13.74
C GLU A 117 -13.46 4.50 15.05
N LYS A 118 -12.34 4.08 15.67
CA LYS A 118 -12.31 3.33 16.93
C LYS A 118 -13.17 2.05 16.89
N ILE A 119 -13.25 1.40 15.72
CA ILE A 119 -13.94 0.10 15.59
C ILE A 119 -13.24 -0.94 16.46
N PHE A 120 -11.91 -0.84 16.58
CA PHE A 120 -11.07 -1.58 17.52
C PHE A 120 -9.82 -0.77 17.86
N PHE A 121 -9.10 -1.22 18.89
CA PHE A 121 -7.84 -0.64 19.30
C PHE A 121 -6.72 -1.67 19.10
N LEU A 122 -5.64 -1.24 18.45
CA LEU A 122 -4.45 -2.07 18.24
C LEU A 122 -3.18 -1.29 18.55
N GLY A 123 -2.25 -1.94 19.25
CA GLY A 123 -0.89 -1.43 19.41
C GLY A 123 -0.11 -1.47 18.09
N LYS A 124 0.93 -0.66 18.00
CA LYS A 124 1.76 -0.50 16.78
C LYS A 124 2.28 -1.84 16.23
N GLU A 125 2.72 -2.75 17.09
CA GLU A 125 3.26 -4.04 16.68
C GLU A 125 2.21 -4.96 16.04
N LYS A 126 0.99 -4.97 16.58
CA LYS A 126 -0.13 -5.73 15.98
C LYS A 126 -0.52 -5.17 14.60
N ILE A 127 -0.54 -3.83 14.46
CA ILE A 127 -0.78 -3.17 13.17
C ILE A 127 0.30 -3.56 12.15
N ARG A 128 1.58 -3.56 12.55
CA ARG A 128 2.70 -3.99 11.70
C ARG A 128 2.56 -5.45 11.29
N SER A 129 2.24 -6.33 12.23
CA SER A 129 2.06 -7.76 11.97
C SER A 129 0.95 -8.01 10.94
N ILE A 130 -0.23 -7.42 11.11
CA ILE A 130 -1.34 -7.51 10.16
C ILE A 130 -0.92 -6.97 8.79
N SER A 131 -0.25 -5.80 8.77
CA SER A 131 0.19 -5.18 7.51
C SER A 131 1.19 -6.06 6.75
N ARG A 132 2.16 -6.66 7.44
CA ARG A 132 3.16 -7.56 6.81
C ARG A 132 2.51 -8.82 6.25
N TYR A 133 1.54 -9.40 6.95
CA TYR A 133 0.83 -10.57 6.50
C TYR A 133 0.05 -10.31 5.20
N LEU A 134 -0.56 -9.12 5.08
CA LEU A 134 -1.32 -8.70 3.89
C LEU A 134 -0.44 -8.36 2.69
N GLY A 135 0.79 -7.93 2.94
CA GLY A 135 1.75 -7.58 1.89
C GLY A 135 2.74 -6.49 2.31
N SER A 136 3.93 -6.53 1.74
CA SER A 136 5.04 -5.61 2.06
C SER A 136 4.69 -4.12 1.95
N ASP A 137 3.83 -3.76 1.01
CA ASP A 137 3.44 -2.38 0.75
C ASP A 137 2.34 -1.86 1.68
N VAL A 138 1.60 -2.74 2.39
CA VAL A 138 0.45 -2.32 3.21
C VAL A 138 0.88 -1.39 4.34
N ILE A 139 2.02 -1.65 4.96
CA ILE A 139 2.55 -0.79 6.02
C ILE A 139 2.86 0.63 5.54
N LEU A 140 3.24 0.79 4.29
CA LEU A 140 3.50 2.10 3.68
C LEU A 140 2.21 2.90 3.54
N GLY A 141 1.08 2.24 3.24
CA GLY A 141 -0.23 2.86 3.05
C GLY A 141 -0.95 3.31 4.33
N LEU A 142 -0.40 3.04 5.52
CA LEU A 142 -0.98 3.52 6.78
C LEU A 142 -0.86 5.04 6.95
N THR A 143 -0.11 5.71 6.11
CA THR A 143 0.00 7.17 6.02
C THR A 143 0.21 7.58 4.57
N ASN A 144 -0.09 8.85 4.25
CA ASN A 144 0.19 9.43 2.93
C ASN A 144 1.43 10.34 2.96
N ASP A 145 2.25 10.24 4.00
CA ASP A 145 3.51 10.98 4.09
C ASP A 145 4.56 10.38 3.15
N TYR A 146 5.55 11.15 2.75
CA TYR A 146 6.75 10.62 2.14
C TYR A 146 7.47 9.69 3.10
N GLN A 147 7.98 8.57 2.61
CA GLN A 147 8.61 7.55 3.45
C GLN A 147 9.91 7.06 2.86
N VAL A 148 10.88 6.80 3.73
CA VAL A 148 12.07 6.02 3.41
C VAL A 148 11.91 4.65 4.04
N LEU A 149 11.95 3.61 3.21
CA LEU A 149 12.11 2.22 3.63
C LEU A 149 13.62 1.94 3.63
N THR A 150 14.16 1.57 4.79
CA THR A 150 15.59 1.25 4.95
C THR A 150 15.87 -0.23 4.66
N SER A 151 17.15 -0.58 4.47
CA SER A 151 17.61 -1.96 4.31
C SER A 151 17.27 -2.86 5.52
N LYS A 152 17.04 -2.26 6.68
CA LYS A 152 16.62 -2.95 7.92
C LYS A 152 15.11 -3.16 8.00
N ASN A 153 14.38 -2.89 6.91
CA ASN A 153 12.92 -2.98 6.85
C ASN A 153 12.21 -2.05 7.85
N GLU A 154 12.82 -0.90 8.14
CA GLU A 154 12.28 0.17 8.95
C GLU A 154 11.74 1.28 8.05
N THR A 155 10.69 1.95 8.48
CA THR A 155 10.11 3.09 7.73
C THR A 155 10.27 4.37 8.52
N LYS A 156 10.82 5.42 7.88
CA LYS A 156 10.85 6.77 8.43
C LYS A 156 9.99 7.70 7.57
N LYS A 157 9.10 8.43 8.22
CA LYS A 157 8.13 9.34 7.59
C LYS A 157 8.65 10.77 7.57
N PHE A 158 8.31 11.50 6.49
CA PHE A 158 8.69 12.89 6.32
C PHE A 158 7.48 13.71 5.86
N LYS A 159 7.14 14.74 6.64
CA LYS A 159 6.09 15.70 6.31
C LYS A 159 6.65 16.92 5.60
N ASN A 160 5.80 17.64 4.87
CA ASN A 160 6.15 18.91 4.23
C ASN A 160 7.37 18.80 3.31
N CYS A 161 7.48 17.69 2.57
CA CYS A 161 8.46 17.58 1.50
C CYS A 161 8.04 18.45 0.31
N LYS A 162 9.02 18.85 -0.52
CA LYS A 162 8.77 19.60 -1.75
C LYS A 162 7.87 18.80 -2.68
N LYS A 163 6.86 19.44 -3.26
CA LYS A 163 5.97 18.81 -4.25
C LYS A 163 6.78 18.45 -5.49
N LEU A 164 6.57 17.23 -5.98
CA LEU A 164 7.12 16.74 -7.24
C LEU A 164 5.97 16.50 -8.22
N TYR A 165 6.15 16.96 -9.45
CA TYR A 165 5.23 16.64 -10.54
C TYR A 165 5.67 15.32 -11.16
N THR A 166 4.71 14.43 -11.42
CA THR A 166 4.98 13.08 -11.92
C THR A 166 4.07 12.76 -13.08
N LEU A 167 4.64 12.32 -14.19
CA LEU A 167 3.92 11.71 -15.30
C LEU A 167 3.91 10.20 -15.10
N VAL A 168 2.72 9.62 -15.05
CA VAL A 168 2.53 8.16 -14.93
C VAL A 168 2.15 7.61 -16.30
N VAL A 169 3.02 6.78 -16.87
CA VAL A 169 2.77 6.08 -18.13
C VAL A 169 2.58 4.60 -17.82
N LYS A 170 1.44 4.05 -18.21
CA LYS A 170 1.15 2.62 -18.09
C LYS A 170 1.06 1.98 -19.47
N PRO A 171 1.91 0.99 -19.79
CA PRO A 171 1.75 0.19 -21.01
C PRO A 171 0.48 -0.67 -20.96
N ASN A 172 0.08 -1.20 -22.12
CA ASN A 172 -1.14 -2.02 -22.23
C ASN A 172 -1.03 -3.41 -21.59
N PHE A 173 0.14 -3.78 -21.12
CA PHE A 173 0.39 -5.01 -20.38
C PHE A 173 0.65 -4.73 -18.89
N GLY A 174 0.43 -5.73 -18.05
CA GLY A 174 0.78 -5.69 -16.63
C GLY A 174 2.12 -6.40 -16.37
N CYS A 175 2.84 -5.95 -15.34
CA CYS A 175 4.04 -6.63 -14.88
C CYS A 175 3.80 -7.30 -13.53
N SER A 176 4.13 -8.59 -13.44
CA SER A 176 4.15 -9.29 -12.17
C SER A 176 5.38 -8.86 -11.38
N THR A 177 5.19 -8.36 -10.18
CA THR A 177 6.28 -8.02 -9.25
C THR A 177 7.22 -9.22 -9.05
N LYS A 178 6.66 -10.42 -8.95
CA LYS A 178 7.44 -11.67 -8.82
C LYS A 178 8.37 -11.90 -10.01
N ALA A 179 7.87 -11.71 -11.25
CA ALA A 179 8.67 -11.87 -12.46
C ALA A 179 9.80 -10.85 -12.53
N ILE A 180 9.49 -9.56 -12.24
CA ILE A 180 10.51 -8.49 -12.24
C ILE A 180 11.63 -8.79 -11.26
N TYR A 181 11.31 -9.22 -10.03
CA TYR A 181 12.34 -9.56 -9.04
C TYR A 181 13.10 -10.84 -9.37
N ALA A 182 12.51 -11.79 -10.10
CA ALA A 182 13.20 -13.00 -10.52
C ALA A 182 14.37 -12.72 -11.47
N ASP A 183 14.32 -11.61 -12.21
CA ASP A 183 15.36 -11.21 -13.17
C ASP A 183 16.48 -10.38 -12.53
N VAL A 184 16.40 -10.06 -11.24
CA VAL A 184 17.47 -9.33 -10.54
C VAL A 184 18.69 -10.22 -10.36
N ARG A 185 19.79 -9.84 -11.03
CA ARG A 185 21.08 -10.58 -11.00
C ARG A 185 22.11 -9.93 -10.08
N ASN A 186 22.07 -8.60 -9.93
CA ASN A 186 23.01 -7.83 -9.15
C ASN A 186 22.32 -7.09 -8.01
N TYR A 187 23.03 -6.95 -6.90
CA TYR A 187 22.53 -6.25 -5.72
C TYR A 187 23.33 -4.97 -5.48
N GLU A 188 22.61 -3.93 -5.10
CA GLU A 188 23.18 -2.65 -4.73
C GLU A 188 23.60 -2.60 -3.26
N THR A 189 24.51 -1.72 -2.92
CA THR A 189 24.81 -1.39 -1.53
C THR A 189 23.72 -0.51 -0.93
N ALA A 190 23.42 -0.69 0.36
CA ALA A 190 22.38 0.08 1.03
C ALA A 190 22.77 1.57 1.16
N LYS A 191 21.94 2.47 0.63
CA LYS A 191 22.15 3.93 0.59
C LYS A 191 21.17 4.70 1.49
N PHE A 192 20.08 4.07 1.96
CA PHE A 192 18.97 4.76 2.66
C PHE A 192 18.90 4.49 4.17
N ASN A 193 19.96 3.90 4.76
CA ASN A 193 19.99 3.59 6.20
C ASN A 193 20.07 4.80 7.12
N ILE A 194 20.41 5.98 6.57
CA ILE A 194 20.36 7.26 7.30
C ILE A 194 19.33 8.15 6.62
N PRO A 195 18.01 7.93 6.91
CA PRO A 195 16.93 8.62 6.21
C PRO A 195 16.93 10.11 6.49
N ARG A 196 16.93 10.93 5.42
CA ARG A 196 16.91 12.40 5.50
C ARG A 196 15.85 12.98 4.56
N LYS A 197 15.21 14.07 4.98
CA LYS A 197 14.19 14.77 4.18
C LYS A 197 14.71 15.23 2.80
N LYS A 198 16.00 15.61 2.71
CA LYS A 198 16.63 16.03 1.45
C LYS A 198 16.65 14.93 0.36
N MET A 199 16.45 13.66 0.71
CA MET A 199 16.35 12.58 -0.28
C MET A 199 15.13 12.72 -1.21
N PHE A 200 14.12 13.47 -0.80
CA PHE A 200 12.93 13.80 -1.61
C PHE A 200 13.11 15.10 -2.42
N ASN A 201 14.33 15.41 -2.81
CA ASN A 201 14.69 16.54 -3.65
C ASN A 201 15.07 16.04 -5.03
N ILE A 202 14.71 16.80 -6.09
CA ILE A 202 14.98 16.42 -7.48
C ILE A 202 16.48 16.20 -7.76
N ASN A 203 17.35 16.99 -7.12
CA ASN A 203 18.80 16.85 -7.30
C ASN A 203 19.33 15.55 -6.68
N PHE A 204 18.75 15.08 -5.59
CA PHE A 204 19.10 13.78 -5.01
C PHE A 204 18.57 12.65 -5.91
N LEU A 205 17.32 12.74 -6.36
CA LEU A 205 16.70 11.73 -7.21
C LEU A 205 17.42 11.55 -8.55
N LYS A 206 17.87 12.64 -9.17
CA LYS A 206 18.70 12.59 -10.40
C LYS A 206 20.03 11.83 -10.24
N LYS A 207 20.56 11.73 -9.02
CA LYS A 207 21.78 10.96 -8.73
C LYS A 207 21.50 9.48 -8.50
N MET A 208 20.23 9.10 -8.41
CA MET A 208 19.78 7.72 -8.15
C MET A 208 19.24 7.03 -9.41
N SER A 209 19.08 7.78 -10.51
CA SER A 209 18.62 7.28 -11.83
C SER A 209 19.77 6.73 -12.68
#